data_f5ff75afee24aec430c7b5dfb439859d
#
_entry.id   f5ff75afee24aec430c7b5dfb439859d
#
_cell.length_a   1.000
_cell.length_b   1.000
_cell.length_c   1.000
_cell.angle_alpha   90.00
_cell.angle_beta   90.00
_cell.angle_gamma   90.00
#
_symmetry.space_group_name_H-M   'P 1'
#
loop_
_entity.id
_entity.type
_entity.pdbx_description
1 polymer ?
#
loop_
_entity_poly.entity_id
_entity_poly.type
_entity_poly.pdbx_seq_one_letter_code
_entity_poly.pdbx_strand_id
1 'polypeptide(L)'
;MSLEVLYEDNHVIVCYKPAGILSQADNTGDIDMLTLIKDYLKKRYNKQGNVYVGLVHRLDRMTSGVMVFAKTSKGAMRLSQDIASGNFFKEYMAVCEGSFEDYDEVTLIDYLEKDEKNNKSFISKNGKEAILSYQVVTTKNNKSLVKIKLKTGRHHQIRLQMSNIGHPLYGDIKYGSQYKDDLALQAFKISFYQPVTRELLTFQKINYKGVFAIFK
;
A
#
# COMPACT_ATOMS: atom_id res chain seq x y z
N MET A 1 17.51 -11.89 -0.60
CA MET A 1 16.73 -10.97 0.26
C MET A 1 15.92 -11.79 1.24
N SER A 2 15.90 -11.45 2.53
CA SER A 2 15.09 -12.16 3.53
C SER A 2 13.69 -11.54 3.58
N LEU A 3 12.64 -12.38 3.60
CA LEU A 3 11.26 -11.97 3.82
C LEU A 3 11.11 -11.50 5.28
N GLU A 4 10.56 -10.29 5.47
CA GLU A 4 10.23 -9.80 6.79
C GLU A 4 8.77 -10.14 7.14
N VAL A 5 8.60 -11.11 8.04
CA VAL A 5 7.30 -11.57 8.55
C VAL A 5 6.98 -10.84 9.86
N LEU A 6 5.84 -10.17 9.92
CA LEU A 6 5.35 -9.45 11.10
C LEU A 6 4.41 -10.32 11.94
N TYR A 7 3.67 -11.21 11.28
CA TYR A 7 2.74 -12.14 11.93
C TYR A 7 2.45 -13.33 11.03
N GLU A 8 2.21 -14.47 11.63
CA GLU A 8 1.78 -15.68 10.92
C GLU A 8 0.90 -16.53 11.82
N ASP A 9 -0.24 -16.98 11.29
CA ASP A 9 -1.07 -18.02 11.86
C ASP A 9 -1.40 -19.11 10.82
N ASN A 10 -2.41 -19.96 11.08
CA ASN A 10 -2.83 -21.01 10.16
C ASN A 10 -3.51 -20.48 8.89
N HIS A 11 -4.02 -19.24 8.88
CA HIS A 11 -4.90 -18.70 7.85
C HIS A 11 -4.32 -17.50 7.12
N VAL A 12 -3.45 -16.72 7.77
CA VAL A 12 -2.85 -15.51 7.21
C VAL A 12 -1.36 -15.41 7.52
N ILE A 13 -0.66 -14.66 6.68
CA ILE A 13 0.71 -14.20 6.93
C ILE A 13 0.78 -12.70 6.63
N VAL A 14 1.33 -11.92 7.54
CA VAL A 14 1.53 -10.48 7.38
C VAL A 14 3.01 -10.21 7.21
N CYS A 15 3.35 -9.54 6.11
CA CYS A 15 4.74 -9.27 5.75
C CYS A 15 4.93 -7.78 5.43
N TYR A 16 6.16 -7.31 5.58
CA TYR A 16 6.57 -6.03 5.06
C TYR A 16 7.10 -6.19 3.62
N LYS A 17 6.48 -5.49 2.67
CA LYS A 17 6.95 -5.40 1.28
C LYS A 17 7.92 -4.24 1.12
N PRO A 18 9.19 -4.46 0.75
CA PRO A 18 10.10 -3.38 0.37
C PRO A 18 9.64 -2.66 -0.91
N ALA A 19 10.07 -1.41 -1.08
CA ALA A 19 9.99 -0.73 -2.38
C ALA A 19 10.79 -1.50 -3.44
N GLY A 20 10.35 -1.45 -4.70
CA GLY A 20 10.97 -2.14 -5.82
C GLY A 20 10.52 -3.60 -6.01
N ILE A 21 9.92 -4.23 -5.00
CA ILE A 21 9.40 -5.61 -5.09
C ILE A 21 7.95 -5.60 -5.57
N LEU A 22 7.61 -6.53 -6.48
CA LEU A 22 6.25 -6.71 -6.96
C LEU A 22 5.37 -7.37 -5.89
N SER A 23 4.06 -7.05 -5.84
CA SER A 23 3.10 -7.77 -4.99
C SER A 23 2.80 -9.17 -5.51
N GLN A 24 2.81 -9.35 -6.82
CA GLN A 24 2.67 -10.62 -7.55
C GLN A 24 3.52 -10.56 -8.82
N ALA A 25 3.88 -11.71 -9.36
CA ALA A 25 4.61 -11.81 -10.63
C ALA A 25 3.87 -11.09 -11.77
N ASP A 26 4.65 -10.47 -12.65
CA ASP A 26 4.22 -9.91 -13.92
C ASP A 26 5.11 -10.44 -15.06
N ASN A 27 5.02 -9.84 -16.24
CA ASN A 27 5.78 -10.28 -17.41
C ASN A 27 7.27 -9.91 -17.37
N THR A 28 7.75 -9.20 -16.33
CA THR A 28 9.17 -8.81 -16.21
C THR A 28 10.05 -9.93 -15.70
N GLY A 29 9.47 -10.92 -15.01
CA GLY A 29 10.23 -11.98 -14.33
C GLY A 29 10.92 -11.52 -13.03
N ASP A 30 10.63 -10.30 -12.58
CA ASP A 30 11.18 -9.77 -11.35
C ASP A 30 10.60 -10.48 -10.12
N ILE A 31 11.36 -10.44 -9.03
CA ILE A 31 10.97 -11.07 -7.75
C ILE A 31 9.68 -10.44 -7.20
N ASP A 32 8.81 -11.25 -6.65
CA ASP A 32 7.52 -10.84 -6.11
C ASP A 32 7.25 -11.43 -4.72
N MET A 33 6.32 -10.82 -3.98
CA MET A 33 5.99 -11.22 -2.62
C MET A 33 5.38 -12.61 -2.54
N LEU A 34 4.55 -13.03 -3.52
CA LEU A 34 3.94 -14.37 -3.50
C LEU A 34 5.00 -15.46 -3.60
N THR A 35 5.97 -15.29 -4.47
CA THR A 35 7.11 -16.22 -4.62
C THR A 35 7.95 -16.28 -3.34
N LEU A 36 8.31 -15.12 -2.78
CA LEU A 36 9.06 -15.05 -1.52
C LEU A 36 8.34 -15.74 -0.36
N ILE A 37 7.02 -15.53 -0.23
CA ILE A 37 6.23 -16.13 0.83
C ILE A 37 6.10 -17.66 0.63
N LYS A 38 5.86 -18.11 -0.61
CA LYS A 38 5.80 -19.55 -0.92
C LYS A 38 7.11 -20.25 -0.54
N ASP A 39 8.26 -19.67 -0.89
CA ASP A 39 9.57 -20.21 -0.57
C ASP A 39 9.85 -20.21 0.94
N TYR A 40 9.46 -19.15 1.63
CA TYR A 40 9.52 -19.08 3.09
C TYR A 40 8.71 -20.21 3.75
N LEU A 41 7.43 -20.37 3.34
CA LEU A 41 6.54 -21.38 3.90
C LEU A 41 7.00 -22.81 3.58
N LYS A 42 7.53 -23.07 2.36
CA LYS A 42 8.12 -24.35 2.00
C LYS A 42 9.28 -24.71 2.93
N LYS A 43 10.23 -23.79 3.12
CA LYS A 43 11.39 -24.00 3.99
C LYS A 43 10.97 -24.19 5.44
N ARG A 44 10.11 -23.30 5.96
CA ARG A 44 9.68 -23.29 7.36
C ARG A 44 8.96 -24.58 7.77
N TYR A 45 8.12 -25.13 6.89
CA TYR A 45 7.28 -26.30 7.17
C TYR A 45 7.73 -27.56 6.44
N ASN A 46 8.92 -27.56 5.84
CA ASN A 46 9.49 -28.70 5.08
C ASN A 46 8.50 -29.30 4.06
N LYS A 47 7.78 -28.45 3.33
CA LYS A 47 6.78 -28.88 2.36
C LYS A 47 7.39 -29.20 1.01
N GLN A 48 7.19 -30.42 0.52
CA GLN A 48 7.71 -30.88 -0.78
C GLN A 48 6.84 -30.44 -1.98
N GLY A 49 5.55 -30.13 -1.76
CA GLY A 49 4.61 -29.79 -2.83
C GLY A 49 4.37 -28.29 -2.98
N ASN A 50 3.32 -27.95 -3.73
CA ASN A 50 2.87 -26.57 -3.88
C ASN A 50 2.29 -26.01 -2.59
N VAL A 51 2.65 -24.77 -2.28
CA VAL A 51 2.11 -24.01 -1.15
C VAL A 51 1.15 -22.97 -1.67
N TYR A 52 -0.07 -22.98 -1.16
CA TYR A 52 -1.05 -21.95 -1.47
C TYR A 52 -0.73 -20.65 -0.75
N VAL A 53 -0.70 -19.55 -1.50
CA VAL A 53 -0.67 -18.18 -0.96
C VAL A 53 -1.62 -17.34 -1.80
N GLY A 54 -2.67 -16.80 -1.16
CA GLY A 54 -3.69 -15.96 -1.78
C GLY A 54 -3.36 -14.48 -1.63
N LEU A 55 -3.31 -13.76 -2.75
CA LEU A 55 -3.20 -12.31 -2.79
C LEU A 55 -4.61 -11.70 -2.68
N VAL A 56 -4.84 -10.85 -1.69
CA VAL A 56 -6.15 -10.20 -1.45
C VAL A 56 -6.12 -8.70 -1.70
N HIS A 57 -4.96 -8.07 -1.60
CA HIS A 57 -4.74 -6.67 -1.96
C HIS A 57 -3.32 -6.47 -2.50
N ARG A 58 -3.06 -5.33 -3.13
CA ARG A 58 -1.78 -5.02 -3.75
C ARG A 58 -1.26 -3.66 -3.30
N LEU A 59 0.05 -3.52 -3.32
CA LEU A 59 0.76 -2.24 -3.33
C LEU A 59 1.47 -2.09 -4.67
N ASP A 60 1.62 -0.87 -5.13
CA ASP A 60 2.43 -0.57 -6.31
C ASP A 60 3.88 -1.01 -6.08
N ARG A 61 4.61 -1.29 -7.15
CA ARG A 61 6.00 -1.77 -7.10
C ARG A 61 6.87 -0.88 -6.20
N MET A 62 6.80 0.44 -6.38
CA MET A 62 7.61 1.42 -5.63
C MET A 62 7.05 1.74 -4.24
N THR A 63 5.82 1.36 -3.93
CA THR A 63 5.23 1.55 -2.60
C THR A 63 5.69 0.44 -1.67
N SER A 64 6.30 0.80 -0.56
CA SER A 64 6.63 -0.15 0.52
C SER A 64 5.48 -0.27 1.53
N GLY A 65 5.53 -1.28 2.40
CA GLY A 65 4.61 -1.31 3.54
C GLY A 65 4.10 -2.69 3.92
N VAL A 66 3.17 -2.67 4.87
CA VAL A 66 2.58 -3.87 5.46
C VAL A 66 1.52 -4.45 4.53
N MET A 67 1.61 -5.76 4.28
CA MET A 67 0.65 -6.51 3.48
C MET A 67 0.23 -7.79 4.19
N VAL A 68 -1.04 -8.19 4.03
CA VAL A 68 -1.54 -9.50 4.45
C VAL A 68 -1.77 -10.40 3.24
N PHE A 69 -1.43 -11.67 3.40
CA PHE A 69 -1.67 -12.73 2.42
C PHE A 69 -2.42 -13.88 3.10
N ALA A 70 -3.30 -14.54 2.37
CA ALA A 70 -4.01 -15.70 2.88
C ALA A 70 -3.19 -16.97 2.69
N LYS A 71 -3.14 -17.84 3.71
CA LYS A 71 -2.50 -19.16 3.64
C LYS A 71 -3.50 -20.25 3.22
N THR A 72 -4.78 -19.91 3.11
CA THR A 72 -5.86 -20.82 2.69
C THR A 72 -6.83 -20.12 1.74
N SER A 73 -7.47 -20.88 0.83
CA SER A 73 -8.48 -20.34 -0.10
C SER A 73 -9.70 -19.76 0.64
N LYS A 74 -10.14 -20.39 1.72
CA LYS A 74 -11.21 -19.89 2.59
C LYS A 74 -10.83 -18.57 3.26
N GLY A 75 -9.56 -18.45 3.72
CA GLY A 75 -9.02 -17.20 4.25
C GLY A 75 -9.00 -16.08 3.20
N ALA A 76 -8.56 -16.39 1.98
CA ALA A 76 -8.55 -15.43 0.87
C ALA A 76 -9.95 -14.92 0.53
N MET A 77 -10.94 -15.83 0.45
CA MET A 77 -12.34 -15.49 0.19
C MET A 77 -12.88 -14.53 1.25
N ARG A 78 -12.69 -14.83 2.54
CA ARG A 78 -13.20 -14.00 3.64
C ARG A 78 -12.54 -12.63 3.71
N LEU A 79 -11.21 -12.55 3.55
CA LEU A 79 -10.50 -11.27 3.46
C LEU A 79 -10.97 -10.44 2.26
N SER A 80 -11.22 -11.07 1.11
CA SER A 80 -11.75 -10.37 -0.07
C SER A 80 -13.16 -9.84 0.17
N GLN A 81 -14.01 -10.58 0.89
CA GLN A 81 -15.33 -10.11 1.31
C GLN A 81 -15.23 -8.92 2.27
N ASP A 82 -14.32 -8.98 3.26
CA ASP A 82 -14.08 -7.87 4.19
C ASP A 82 -13.56 -6.61 3.45
N ILE A 83 -12.72 -6.78 2.44
CA ILE A 83 -12.27 -5.67 1.59
C ILE A 83 -13.46 -5.06 0.82
N ALA A 84 -14.30 -5.89 0.23
CA ALA A 84 -15.46 -5.45 -0.55
C ALA A 84 -16.52 -4.73 0.31
N SER A 85 -16.68 -5.15 1.58
CA SER A 85 -17.62 -4.56 2.54
C SER A 85 -17.04 -3.38 3.34
N GLY A 86 -15.79 -2.97 3.09
CA GLY A 86 -15.14 -1.85 3.79
C GLY A 86 -14.61 -2.17 5.18
N ASN A 87 -14.52 -3.47 5.53
CA ASN A 87 -14.00 -3.95 6.83
C ASN A 87 -12.49 -4.25 6.79
N PHE A 88 -11.78 -3.64 5.86
CA PHE A 88 -10.34 -3.74 5.72
C PHE A 88 -9.74 -2.33 5.64
N PHE A 89 -8.99 -1.94 6.65
CA PHE A 89 -8.50 -0.58 6.80
C PHE A 89 -7.03 -0.48 6.41
N LYS A 90 -6.71 0.53 5.61
CA LYS A 90 -5.35 0.81 5.14
C LYS A 90 -5.00 2.25 5.44
N GLU A 91 -3.91 2.45 6.16
CA GLU A 91 -3.37 3.78 6.40
C GLU A 91 -1.97 3.87 5.79
N TYR A 92 -1.74 4.98 5.13
CA TYR A 92 -0.47 5.26 4.47
C TYR A 92 0.20 6.47 5.11
N MET A 93 1.52 6.47 5.04
CA MET A 93 2.34 7.62 5.32
C MET A 93 3.02 8.05 4.03
N ALA A 94 2.89 9.31 3.67
CA ALA A 94 3.52 9.90 2.49
C ALA A 94 4.32 11.15 2.88
N VAL A 95 5.36 11.45 2.11
CA VAL A 95 5.97 12.78 2.13
C VAL A 95 5.52 13.50 0.87
N CYS A 96 4.83 14.62 1.02
CA CYS A 96 4.37 15.48 -0.05
C CYS A 96 5.28 16.70 -0.19
N GLU A 97 5.37 17.25 -1.39
CA GLU A 97 6.07 18.50 -1.66
C GLU A 97 5.22 19.69 -1.23
N GLY A 98 5.89 20.71 -0.71
CA GLY A 98 5.26 21.94 -0.22
C GLY A 98 4.74 21.84 1.22
N SER A 99 4.27 22.99 1.71
CA SER A 99 3.59 23.16 2.99
C SER A 99 2.11 23.27 2.76
N PHE A 100 1.33 22.63 3.62
CA PHE A 100 -0.13 22.77 3.61
C PHE A 100 -0.53 23.92 4.53
N GLU A 101 -1.61 24.61 4.18
CA GLU A 101 -2.15 25.71 4.99
C GLU A 101 -2.89 25.20 6.22
N ASP A 102 -3.50 24.01 6.12
CA ASP A 102 -4.33 23.41 7.16
C ASP A 102 -3.83 22.03 7.57
N TYR A 103 -4.03 21.69 8.83
CA TYR A 103 -3.66 20.44 9.47
C TYR A 103 -4.87 19.58 9.85
N ASP A 104 -6.09 20.03 9.54
CA ASP A 104 -7.31 19.26 9.76
C ASP A 104 -7.39 18.05 8.80
N GLU A 105 -8.22 17.08 9.15
CA GLU A 105 -8.47 15.93 8.28
C GLU A 105 -9.36 16.35 7.11
N VAL A 106 -8.84 16.23 5.89
CA VAL A 106 -9.52 16.58 4.64
C VAL A 106 -9.88 15.31 3.88
N THR A 107 -11.09 15.24 3.32
CA THR A 107 -11.52 14.14 2.44
C THR A 107 -11.49 14.58 0.98
N LEU A 108 -10.81 13.81 0.13
CA LEU A 108 -10.80 13.97 -1.32
C LEU A 108 -11.71 12.93 -1.98
N ILE A 109 -12.55 13.40 -2.90
CA ILE A 109 -13.43 12.56 -3.72
C ILE A 109 -13.21 12.94 -5.18
N ASP A 110 -12.68 12.02 -5.95
CA ASP A 110 -12.44 12.17 -7.38
C ASP A 110 -12.95 10.94 -8.13
N TYR A 111 -13.01 11.03 -9.46
CA TYR A 111 -13.30 9.90 -10.34
C TYR A 111 -12.06 9.59 -11.18
N LEU A 112 -11.50 8.39 -11.02
CA LEU A 112 -10.23 7.99 -11.60
C LEU A 112 -10.42 6.98 -12.73
N GLU A 113 -9.72 7.22 -13.82
CA GLU A 113 -9.59 6.30 -14.94
C GLU A 113 -8.13 5.94 -15.16
N LYS A 114 -7.83 4.73 -15.65
CA LYS A 114 -6.49 4.27 -15.91
C LYS A 114 -6.18 4.33 -17.40
N ASP A 115 -5.10 4.99 -17.77
CA ASP A 115 -4.45 4.84 -19.07
C ASP A 115 -3.55 3.61 -19.03
N GLU A 116 -4.02 2.51 -19.63
CA GLU A 116 -3.28 1.24 -19.65
C GLU A 116 -1.97 1.35 -20.43
N LYS A 117 -1.94 2.15 -21.50
CA LYS A 117 -0.74 2.31 -22.36
C LYS A 117 0.41 2.98 -21.61
N ASN A 118 0.11 4.03 -20.84
CA ASN A 118 1.11 4.78 -20.07
C ASN A 118 1.23 4.28 -18.62
N ASN A 119 0.43 3.29 -18.23
CA ASN A 119 0.32 2.81 -16.85
C ASN A 119 0.22 3.98 -15.86
N LYS A 120 -0.71 4.92 -16.13
CA LYS A 120 -0.94 6.14 -15.36
C LYS A 120 -2.43 6.33 -15.15
N SER A 121 -2.86 6.85 -14.00
CA SER A 121 -4.25 7.25 -13.76
C SER A 121 -4.42 8.74 -14.00
N PHE A 122 -5.64 9.13 -14.34
CA PHE A 122 -6.04 10.52 -14.55
C PHE A 122 -7.48 10.73 -14.04
N ILE A 123 -7.84 11.98 -13.76
CA ILE A 123 -9.19 12.34 -13.34
C ILE A 123 -10.09 12.40 -14.57
N SER A 124 -11.24 11.73 -14.50
CA SER A 124 -12.20 11.61 -15.59
C SER A 124 -13.62 11.49 -15.04
N LYS A 125 -14.58 12.20 -15.63
CA LYS A 125 -16.01 12.07 -15.28
C LYS A 125 -16.56 10.65 -15.48
N ASN A 126 -15.94 9.86 -16.33
CA ASN A 126 -16.28 8.46 -16.60
C ASN A 126 -15.52 7.47 -15.71
N GLY A 127 -14.64 7.96 -14.84
CA GLY A 127 -13.81 7.17 -13.96
C GLY A 127 -14.57 6.48 -12.84
N LYS A 128 -13.85 5.66 -12.08
CA LYS A 128 -14.38 5.03 -10.86
C LYS A 128 -14.14 5.94 -9.66
N GLU A 129 -15.14 6.06 -8.81
CA GLU A 129 -15.05 6.85 -7.57
C GLU A 129 -13.83 6.44 -6.73
N ALA A 130 -13.11 7.44 -6.25
CA ALA A 130 -11.88 7.32 -5.47
C ALA A 130 -11.96 8.25 -4.26
N ILE A 131 -12.01 7.66 -3.06
CA ILE A 131 -12.16 8.39 -1.80
C ILE A 131 -10.98 8.08 -0.90
N LEU A 132 -10.32 9.12 -0.41
CA LEU A 132 -9.36 9.06 0.68
C LEU A 132 -9.56 10.23 1.63
N SER A 133 -9.13 10.07 2.89
CA SER A 133 -8.92 11.20 3.79
C SER A 133 -7.42 11.33 4.07
N TYR A 134 -6.95 12.57 4.21
CA TYR A 134 -5.59 12.84 4.63
C TYR A 134 -5.53 13.85 5.76
N GLN A 135 -4.46 13.79 6.54
CA GLN A 135 -4.14 14.74 7.58
C GLN A 135 -2.64 15.02 7.57
N VAL A 136 -2.26 16.28 7.60
CA VAL A 136 -0.87 16.69 7.74
C VAL A 136 -0.40 16.42 9.18
N VAL A 137 0.69 15.68 9.32
CA VAL A 137 1.27 15.36 10.63
C VAL A 137 2.25 16.45 11.06
N THR A 138 3.13 16.86 10.15
CA THR A 138 4.13 17.91 10.38
C THR A 138 4.76 18.34 9.06
N THR A 139 5.32 19.54 9.04
CA THR A 139 6.01 20.11 7.88
C THR A 139 7.44 20.49 8.27
N LYS A 140 8.42 20.09 7.45
CA LYS A 140 9.84 20.46 7.60
C LYS A 140 10.48 20.66 6.22
N ASN A 141 11.25 21.73 6.07
CA ASN A 141 12.03 22.00 4.85
C ASN A 141 11.17 21.95 3.57
N ASN A 142 10.01 22.61 3.58
CA ASN A 142 9.05 22.62 2.48
C ASN A 142 8.63 21.22 2.02
N LYS A 143 8.54 20.28 2.95
CA LYS A 143 8.01 18.92 2.77
C LYS A 143 7.08 18.59 3.91
N SER A 144 5.93 18.01 3.62
CA SER A 144 4.91 17.67 4.62
C SER A 144 4.79 16.14 4.75
N LEU A 145 4.87 15.66 5.98
CA LEU A 145 4.53 14.29 6.33
C LEU A 145 3.01 14.20 6.45
N VAL A 146 2.41 13.34 5.64
CA VAL A 146 0.94 13.24 5.52
C VAL A 146 0.51 11.82 5.83
N LYS A 147 -0.45 11.69 6.75
CA LYS A 147 -1.14 10.44 7.04
C LYS A 147 -2.38 10.34 6.18
N ILE A 148 -2.60 9.20 5.51
CA ILE A 148 -3.66 9.01 4.53
C ILE A 148 -4.44 7.74 4.88
N LYS A 149 -5.77 7.83 4.89
CA LYS A 149 -6.71 6.71 5.05
C LYS A 149 -7.42 6.47 3.71
N LEU A 150 -7.31 5.26 3.16
CA LEU A 150 -8.00 4.90 1.93
C LEU A 150 -9.36 4.26 2.21
N LYS A 151 -10.44 4.85 1.68
CA LYS A 151 -11.76 4.22 1.60
C LYS A 151 -11.88 3.35 0.35
N THR A 152 -11.28 3.76 -0.75
CA THR A 152 -11.19 3.01 -2.01
C THR A 152 -9.75 2.69 -2.35
N GLY A 153 -9.49 1.77 -3.28
CA GLY A 153 -8.13 1.37 -3.69
C GLY A 153 -7.96 1.38 -5.21
N ARG A 154 -8.06 2.56 -5.86
CA ARG A 154 -7.84 2.69 -7.30
C ARG A 154 -6.35 2.69 -7.64
N HIS A 155 -6.04 2.35 -8.88
CA HIS A 155 -4.66 2.40 -9.38
C HIS A 155 -4.07 3.80 -9.21
N HIS A 156 -2.90 3.90 -8.58
CA HIS A 156 -2.20 5.14 -8.27
C HIS A 156 -3.04 6.22 -7.54
N GLN A 157 -4.06 5.83 -6.78
CA GLN A 157 -5.05 6.75 -6.22
C GLN A 157 -4.40 7.88 -5.39
N ILE A 158 -3.61 7.55 -4.37
CA ILE A 158 -2.95 8.54 -3.51
C ILE A 158 -2.06 9.47 -4.33
N ARG A 159 -1.26 8.90 -5.22
CA ARG A 159 -0.30 9.62 -6.06
C ARG A 159 -0.99 10.69 -6.92
N LEU A 160 -2.10 10.31 -7.57
CA LEU A 160 -2.87 11.22 -8.41
C LEU A 160 -3.61 12.27 -7.59
N GLN A 161 -4.35 11.87 -6.54
CA GLN A 161 -5.17 12.81 -5.78
C GLN A 161 -4.33 13.85 -5.03
N MET A 162 -3.18 13.46 -4.46
CA MET A 162 -2.27 14.42 -3.83
C MET A 162 -1.62 15.37 -4.85
N SER A 163 -1.23 14.85 -6.02
CA SER A 163 -0.76 15.70 -7.12
C SER A 163 -1.82 16.69 -7.61
N ASN A 164 -3.08 16.26 -7.70
CA ASN A 164 -4.20 17.09 -8.18
C ASN A 164 -4.50 18.30 -7.29
N ILE A 165 -4.23 18.18 -5.99
CA ILE A 165 -4.36 19.31 -5.04
C ILE A 165 -3.06 20.13 -4.94
N GLY A 166 -2.08 19.95 -5.84
CA GLY A 166 -0.84 20.72 -5.89
C GLY A 166 0.29 20.22 -4.98
N HIS A 167 0.13 19.08 -4.32
CA HIS A 167 1.10 18.48 -3.40
C HIS A 167 1.55 17.09 -3.86
N PRO A 168 2.31 16.96 -4.99
CA PRO A 168 2.77 15.66 -5.46
C PRO A 168 3.62 14.97 -4.38
N LEU A 169 3.60 13.63 -4.36
CA LEU A 169 4.46 12.88 -3.46
C LEU A 169 5.92 13.07 -3.86
N TYR A 170 6.78 13.26 -2.89
CA TYR A 170 8.22 13.36 -3.09
C TYR A 170 8.75 12.13 -3.82
N GLY A 171 9.54 12.33 -4.88
CA GLY A 171 10.07 11.26 -5.72
C GLY A 171 9.08 10.72 -6.79
N ASP A 172 7.84 11.22 -6.84
CA ASP A 172 6.85 10.78 -7.83
C ASP A 172 6.89 11.59 -9.12
N ILE A 173 7.94 11.42 -9.92
CA ILE A 173 8.10 12.09 -11.22
C ILE A 173 6.89 11.87 -12.15
N LYS A 174 6.27 10.67 -12.10
CA LYS A 174 5.10 10.36 -12.92
C LYS A 174 3.92 11.29 -12.68
N TYR A 175 3.81 11.81 -11.47
CA TYR A 175 2.73 12.71 -11.03
C TYR A 175 3.22 14.11 -10.62
N GLY A 176 4.38 14.55 -11.14
CA GLY A 176 4.79 15.95 -11.09
C GLY A 176 5.78 16.32 -9.98
N SER A 177 6.35 15.35 -9.28
CA SER A 177 7.45 15.62 -8.36
C SER A 177 8.63 16.26 -9.08
N GLN A 178 9.25 17.24 -8.44
CA GLN A 178 10.49 17.88 -8.91
C GLN A 178 11.75 17.11 -8.48
N TYR A 179 11.62 16.17 -7.55
CA TYR A 179 12.72 15.39 -6.99
C TYR A 179 12.85 14.03 -7.66
N LYS A 180 14.05 13.73 -8.19
CA LYS A 180 14.40 12.41 -8.76
C LYS A 180 14.96 11.52 -7.65
N ASP A 181 14.07 10.96 -6.84
CA ASP A 181 14.39 10.12 -5.69
C ASP A 181 13.39 8.96 -5.59
N ASP A 182 13.52 8.14 -4.57
CA ASP A 182 12.56 7.08 -4.29
C ASP A 182 11.18 7.67 -3.94
N LEU A 183 10.12 7.00 -4.41
CA LEU A 183 8.74 7.38 -4.10
C LEU A 183 8.49 7.34 -2.59
N ALA A 184 8.16 8.48 -2.01
CA ALA A 184 7.89 8.61 -0.58
C ALA A 184 6.45 8.22 -0.22
N LEU A 185 6.12 6.94 -0.39
CA LEU A 185 4.82 6.36 -0.04
C LEU A 185 5.00 5.00 0.64
N GLN A 186 4.42 4.83 1.81
CA GLN A 186 4.41 3.55 2.51
C GLN A 186 3.03 3.23 3.12
N ALA A 187 2.56 2.01 2.92
CA ALA A 187 1.41 1.45 3.62
C ALA A 187 1.84 1.06 5.03
N PHE A 188 1.80 2.01 5.98
CA PHE A 188 2.39 1.81 7.28
C PHE A 188 1.53 1.00 8.24
N LYS A 189 0.20 0.94 8.00
CA LYS A 189 -0.74 0.25 8.89
C LYS A 189 -1.86 -0.40 8.11
N ILE A 190 -2.17 -1.65 8.50
CA ILE A 190 -3.37 -2.37 8.06
C ILE A 190 -4.13 -2.88 9.27
N SER A 191 -5.47 -2.89 9.19
CA SER A 191 -6.32 -3.56 10.16
C SER A 191 -7.38 -4.38 9.43
N PHE A 192 -7.59 -5.61 9.87
CA PHE A 192 -8.52 -6.55 9.25
C PHE A 192 -9.03 -7.58 10.27
N TYR A 193 -10.15 -8.18 9.99
CA TYR A 193 -10.66 -9.27 10.82
C TYR A 193 -9.98 -10.60 10.46
N GLN A 194 -9.44 -11.29 11.48
CA GLN A 194 -8.90 -12.64 11.28
C GLN A 194 -9.97 -13.54 10.64
N PRO A 195 -9.67 -14.25 9.54
CA PRO A 195 -10.68 -14.95 8.74
C PRO A 195 -11.55 -15.97 9.48
N VAL A 196 -11.08 -16.53 10.59
CA VAL A 196 -11.78 -17.58 11.35
C VAL A 196 -12.31 -17.06 12.68
N THR A 197 -11.45 -16.48 13.51
CA THR A 197 -11.82 -15.99 14.86
C THR A 197 -12.62 -14.69 14.82
N ARG A 198 -12.54 -13.94 13.70
CA ARG A 198 -13.16 -12.61 13.54
C ARG A 198 -12.63 -11.55 14.53
N GLU A 199 -11.51 -11.82 15.17
CA GLU A 199 -10.79 -10.85 15.97
C GLU A 199 -10.19 -9.76 15.05
N LEU A 200 -10.28 -8.50 15.46
CA LEU A 200 -9.66 -7.39 14.74
C LEU A 200 -8.15 -7.39 15.00
N LEU A 201 -7.38 -7.69 13.98
CA LEU A 201 -5.92 -7.63 13.99
C LEU A 201 -5.42 -6.32 13.39
N THR A 202 -4.41 -5.73 14.01
CA THR A 202 -3.79 -4.49 13.53
C THR A 202 -2.27 -4.64 13.51
N PHE A 203 -1.65 -4.32 12.37
CA PHE A 203 -0.20 -4.35 12.18
C PHE A 203 0.28 -3.02 11.64
N GLN A 204 1.35 -2.50 12.20
CA GLN A 204 1.94 -1.25 11.77
C GLN A 204 3.46 -1.31 11.74
N LYS A 205 4.04 -0.66 10.74
CA LYS A 205 5.48 -0.46 10.61
C LYS A 205 5.77 0.78 9.77
N ILE A 206 6.51 1.71 10.34
CA ILE A 206 7.03 2.89 9.63
C ILE A 206 8.52 2.69 9.40
N ASN A 207 8.96 2.93 8.17
CA ASN A 207 10.36 2.93 7.80
C ASN A 207 10.85 4.37 7.62
N TYR A 208 11.62 4.89 8.57
CA TYR A 208 12.22 6.23 8.53
C TYR A 208 13.54 6.25 7.76
N LYS A 209 13.52 5.80 6.47
CA LYS A 209 14.65 5.88 5.54
C LYS A 209 14.38 6.89 4.43
N GLY A 210 15.43 7.29 3.69
CA GLY A 210 15.32 8.30 2.64
C GLY A 210 14.73 9.59 3.20
N VAL A 211 13.84 10.22 2.45
CA VAL A 211 13.21 11.50 2.84
C VAL A 211 12.39 11.41 4.14
N PHE A 212 11.88 10.22 4.51
CA PHE A 212 11.18 10.05 5.79
C PHE A 212 12.07 10.27 7.01
N ALA A 213 13.40 10.17 6.88
CA ALA A 213 14.33 10.35 7.99
C ALA A 213 14.30 11.77 8.59
N ILE A 214 13.88 12.77 7.82
CA ILE A 214 13.77 14.16 8.31
C ILE A 214 12.65 14.35 9.34
N PHE A 215 11.73 13.38 9.44
CA PHE A 215 10.56 13.42 10.33
C PHE A 215 10.67 12.46 11.53
N LYS A 216 11.83 11.84 11.71
CA LYS A 216 12.11 10.94 12.84
C LYS A 216 12.31 11.70 14.15
#